data_6d6b09c2a413970bae706be20d2d685e
#
_entry.id   6d6b09c2a413970bae706be20d2d685e
#
_cell.length_a   1.000
_cell.length_b   1.000
_cell.length_c   1.000
_cell.angle_alpha   90.00
_cell.angle_beta   90.00
_cell.angle_gamma   90.00
#
_symmetry.space_group_name_H-M   'P 1'
#
loop_
_entity.id
_entity.type
_entity.pdbx_description
1 polymer ?
#
loop_
_entity_poly.entity_id
_entity_poly.type
_entity_poly.pdbx_seq_one_letter_code
_entity_poly.pdbx_strand_id
1 'polypeptide(L)'
;MKIFVANTGRCGSKFMASVFELLTDIPSYHEMAPYCIGETLKDVNNNEVISENTRFAFQQKIAKIKHYSKNGDYFESNNMFIKSFIWPVMAAFEDVYCIYLHRNPMDTFLSHADRGWKFGYDWILQSHWKKNLLKTKNPMLYYENTMWNWFEVRERFFHWENQFTKTYDFDFRNLNNLEEYYKLFEHFGIPYKKIAKLPETERNENVLNKPVTSRYESLMEEINKHWDNPGKEWAFDSDIKDMKAYGVNK
;
A
#
# COMPACT_ATOMS: atom_id res chain seq x y z
N MET A 1 4.85 15.35 11.42
CA MET A 1 5.00 13.94 10.97
C MET A 1 3.85 13.57 10.05
N LYS A 2 4.11 12.97 8.90
CA LYS A 2 3.10 12.43 7.98
C LYS A 2 3.30 10.93 7.85
N ILE A 3 2.36 10.13 8.33
CA ILE A 3 2.47 8.67 8.41
C ILE A 3 1.53 8.06 7.40
N PHE A 4 2.06 7.26 6.51
CA PHE A 4 1.28 6.51 5.52
C PHE A 4 1.49 5.01 5.65
N VAL A 5 0.48 4.25 5.25
CA VAL A 5 0.55 2.79 5.23
C VAL A 5 0.64 2.30 3.79
N ALA A 6 1.82 1.78 3.41
CA ALA A 6 1.99 1.04 2.18
C ALA A 6 1.40 -0.37 2.33
N ASN A 7 0.44 -0.72 1.50
CA ASN A 7 -0.21 -2.03 1.55
C ASN A 7 -0.88 -2.36 0.22
N THR A 8 -1.22 -3.63 0.05
CA THR A 8 -1.87 -4.14 -1.18
C THR A 8 -3.39 -3.95 -1.19
N GLY A 9 -3.98 -3.57 -0.05
CA GLY A 9 -5.38 -3.79 0.27
C GLY A 9 -5.58 -5.18 0.91
N ARG A 10 -6.70 -5.38 1.57
CA ARG A 10 -7.08 -6.64 2.26
C ARG A 10 -6.11 -7.08 3.38
N CYS A 11 -5.34 -6.14 3.91
CA CYS A 11 -4.33 -6.36 4.96
C CYS A 11 -4.77 -5.78 6.32
N GLY A 12 -6.04 -5.42 6.53
CA GLY A 12 -6.50 -4.85 7.81
C GLY A 12 -6.18 -3.36 8.01
N SER A 13 -5.89 -2.62 6.94
CA SER A 13 -5.52 -1.20 6.97
C SER A 13 -6.58 -0.31 7.64
N LYS A 14 -7.88 -0.63 7.50
CA LYS A 14 -8.96 0.07 8.20
C LYS A 14 -8.85 -0.08 9.72
N PHE A 15 -8.57 -1.30 10.18
CA PHE A 15 -8.39 -1.56 11.61
C PHE A 15 -7.18 -0.82 12.17
N MET A 16 -6.05 -0.83 11.44
CA MET A 16 -4.87 -0.06 11.85
C MET A 16 -5.19 1.43 12.02
N ALA A 17 -5.99 2.02 11.12
CA ALA A 17 -6.43 3.41 11.27
C ALA A 17 -7.25 3.63 12.55
N SER A 18 -8.16 2.71 12.88
CA SER A 18 -8.95 2.78 14.11
C SER A 18 -8.08 2.63 15.37
N VAL A 19 -7.01 1.83 15.31
CA VAL A 19 -6.06 1.72 16.43
C VAL A 19 -5.25 3.00 16.61
N PHE A 20 -4.79 3.62 15.54
CA PHE A 20 -4.11 4.91 15.60
C PHE A 20 -5.03 5.99 16.20
N GLU A 21 -6.28 6.08 15.77
CA GLU A 21 -7.29 7.00 16.32
C GLU A 21 -7.53 6.77 17.82
N LEU A 22 -7.56 5.50 18.24
CA LEU A 22 -7.80 5.13 19.64
C LEU A 22 -6.61 5.46 20.55
N LEU A 23 -5.40 5.15 20.10
CA LEU A 23 -4.21 5.15 20.94
C LEU A 23 -3.39 6.43 20.86
N THR A 24 -3.59 7.27 19.87
CA THR A 24 -2.80 8.50 19.65
C THR A 24 -3.69 9.74 19.55
N ASP A 25 -3.08 10.92 19.59
CA ASP A 25 -3.77 12.17 19.29
C ASP A 25 -3.57 12.61 17.83
N ILE A 26 -2.98 11.75 16.99
CA ILE A 26 -2.76 11.99 15.56
C ILE A 26 -4.08 11.80 14.80
N PRO A 27 -4.55 12.79 14.02
CA PRO A 27 -5.69 12.62 13.15
C PRO A 27 -5.50 11.44 12.20
N SER A 28 -6.37 10.44 12.28
CA SER A 28 -6.19 9.15 11.64
C SER A 28 -7.31 8.86 10.65
N TYR A 29 -6.94 8.49 9.42
CA TYR A 29 -7.88 8.30 8.33
C TYR A 29 -7.64 6.98 7.61
N HIS A 30 -8.71 6.45 7.04
CA HIS A 30 -8.67 5.30 6.14
C HIS A 30 -9.20 5.73 4.77
N GLU A 31 -8.33 5.64 3.75
CA GLU A 31 -8.66 5.91 2.35
C GLU A 31 -9.39 7.25 2.12
N MET A 32 -8.80 8.36 2.59
CA MET A 32 -9.38 9.68 2.40
C MET A 32 -9.42 10.07 0.92
N ALA A 33 -10.57 10.55 0.45
CA ALA A 33 -10.72 11.08 -0.90
C ALA A 33 -9.86 12.35 -1.13
N PRO A 34 -9.39 12.63 -2.36
CA PRO A 34 -9.56 11.81 -3.57
C PRO A 34 -8.80 10.50 -3.46
N TYR A 35 -9.42 9.42 -3.97
CA TYR A 35 -8.88 8.06 -3.81
C TYR A 35 -7.68 7.77 -4.72
N CYS A 36 -7.46 8.59 -5.75
CA CYS A 36 -6.37 8.43 -6.73
C CYS A 36 -6.35 7.05 -7.41
N ILE A 37 -7.53 6.54 -7.74
CA ILE A 37 -7.79 5.25 -8.41
C ILE A 37 -8.09 5.43 -9.90
N GLY A 38 -8.39 4.34 -10.60
CA GLY A 38 -8.87 4.35 -11.98
C GLY A 38 -7.93 5.08 -12.93
N GLU A 39 -8.44 6.09 -13.62
CA GLU A 39 -7.65 6.87 -14.58
C GLU A 39 -6.45 7.57 -13.94
N THR A 40 -6.55 8.06 -12.69
CA THR A 40 -5.41 8.63 -11.98
C THR A 40 -4.30 7.59 -11.76
N LEU A 41 -4.67 6.39 -11.33
CA LEU A 41 -3.72 5.30 -11.12
C LEU A 41 -3.04 4.89 -12.43
N LYS A 42 -3.83 4.75 -13.50
CA LYS A 42 -3.35 4.39 -14.84
C LYS A 42 -2.43 5.48 -15.41
N ASP A 43 -2.83 6.73 -15.31
CA ASP A 43 -2.08 7.88 -15.80
C ASP A 43 -0.69 7.96 -15.18
N VAL A 44 -0.61 7.89 -13.85
CA VAL A 44 0.65 7.92 -13.10
C VAL A 44 1.60 6.80 -13.52
N ASN A 45 1.06 5.62 -13.82
CA ASN A 45 1.86 4.42 -14.08
C ASN A 45 2.17 4.18 -15.57
N ASN A 46 1.60 4.98 -16.49
CA ASN A 46 1.84 4.80 -17.92
C ASN A 46 2.39 6.02 -18.64
N ASN A 47 2.13 7.23 -18.14
CA ASN A 47 2.48 8.45 -18.83
C ASN A 47 3.69 9.14 -18.18
N GLU A 48 4.61 9.64 -19.00
CA GLU A 48 5.74 10.45 -18.54
C GLU A 48 5.24 11.79 -17.99
N VAL A 49 4.25 12.37 -18.66
CA VAL A 49 3.59 13.60 -18.23
C VAL A 49 2.15 13.27 -17.85
N ILE A 50 1.84 13.46 -16.57
CA ILE A 50 0.48 13.22 -16.06
C ILE A 50 -0.50 14.29 -16.54
N SER A 51 -1.77 13.89 -16.71
CA SER A 51 -2.86 14.76 -17.14
C SER A 51 -3.18 15.86 -16.12
N GLU A 52 -3.89 16.90 -16.58
CA GLU A 52 -4.36 17.97 -15.68
C GLU A 52 -5.32 17.44 -14.61
N ASN A 53 -6.17 16.49 -14.94
CA ASN A 53 -7.08 15.87 -13.98
C ASN A 53 -6.33 15.14 -12.87
N THR A 54 -5.27 14.41 -13.22
CA THR A 54 -4.41 13.72 -12.25
C THR A 54 -3.66 14.73 -11.37
N ARG A 55 -3.11 15.79 -11.96
CA ARG A 55 -2.49 16.90 -11.21
C ARG A 55 -3.46 17.54 -10.23
N PHE A 56 -4.67 17.82 -10.67
CA PHE A 56 -5.71 18.40 -9.82
C PHE A 56 -6.10 17.46 -8.66
N ALA A 57 -6.26 16.16 -8.93
CA ALA A 57 -6.52 15.18 -7.88
C ALA A 57 -5.39 15.16 -6.82
N PHE A 58 -4.14 15.25 -7.25
CA PHE A 58 -2.99 15.31 -6.33
C PHE A 58 -2.95 16.61 -5.53
N GLN A 59 -3.22 17.75 -6.16
CA GLN A 59 -3.31 19.02 -5.45
C GLN A 59 -4.39 18.98 -4.37
N GLN A 60 -5.57 18.44 -4.69
CA GLN A 60 -6.65 18.24 -3.72
C GLN A 60 -6.23 17.30 -2.58
N LYS A 61 -5.54 16.20 -2.90
CA LYS A 61 -5.03 15.25 -1.90
C LYS A 61 -4.08 15.93 -0.92
N ILE A 62 -3.09 16.65 -1.43
CA ILE A 62 -2.12 17.38 -0.60
C ILE A 62 -2.79 18.49 0.22
N ALA A 63 -3.72 19.23 -0.37
CA ALA A 63 -4.47 20.26 0.35
C ALA A 63 -5.27 19.65 1.51
N LYS A 64 -5.92 18.50 1.32
CA LYS A 64 -6.63 17.78 2.38
C LYS A 64 -5.69 17.28 3.47
N ILE A 65 -4.56 16.66 3.13
CA ILE A 65 -3.57 16.23 4.12
C ILE A 65 -3.13 17.43 4.96
N LYS A 66 -2.82 18.58 4.36
CA LYS A 66 -2.46 19.81 5.09
C LYS A 66 -3.60 20.29 6.00
N HIS A 67 -4.83 20.33 5.48
CA HIS A 67 -6.01 20.81 6.20
C HIS A 67 -6.35 19.95 7.41
N TYR A 68 -6.29 18.62 7.26
CA TYR A 68 -6.65 17.68 8.31
C TYR A 68 -5.49 17.29 9.24
N SER A 69 -4.30 17.82 9.01
CA SER A 69 -3.18 17.66 9.94
C SER A 69 -3.41 18.51 11.20
N LYS A 70 -3.13 17.92 12.37
CA LYS A 70 -3.15 18.60 13.65
C LYS A 70 -1.72 18.76 14.16
N ASN A 71 -1.30 19.97 14.47
CA ASN A 71 0.09 20.26 14.89
C ASN A 71 1.16 19.71 13.92
N GLY A 72 0.81 19.62 12.64
CA GLY A 72 1.70 19.02 11.65
C GLY A 72 1.58 17.51 11.52
N ASP A 73 0.86 16.81 12.38
CA ASP A 73 0.74 15.36 12.38
C ASP A 73 -0.49 14.85 11.61
N TYR A 74 -0.32 13.73 10.95
CA TYR A 74 -1.34 13.10 10.11
C TYR A 74 -1.04 11.61 9.91
N PHE A 75 -2.07 10.79 9.96
CA PHE A 75 -1.99 9.38 9.60
C PHE A 75 -3.02 9.02 8.54
N GLU A 76 -2.62 8.26 7.54
CA GLU A 76 -3.55 7.67 6.58
C GLU A 76 -3.14 6.25 6.18
N SER A 77 -4.04 5.29 6.40
CA SER A 77 -3.93 3.97 5.79
C SER A 77 -4.64 3.95 4.44
N ASN A 78 -3.87 3.83 3.37
CA ASN A 78 -4.41 3.89 2.02
C ASN A 78 -3.62 2.98 1.07
N ASN A 79 -4.29 1.98 0.53
CA ASN A 79 -3.66 1.04 -0.39
C ASN A 79 -3.19 1.68 -1.71
N MET A 80 -3.63 2.90 -2.01
CA MET A 80 -3.22 3.65 -3.19
C MET A 80 -1.98 4.51 -2.94
N PHE A 81 -1.53 4.69 -1.68
CA PHE A 81 -0.38 5.52 -1.38
C PHE A 81 0.83 5.15 -2.23
N ILE A 82 1.32 3.94 -2.09
CA ILE A 82 2.52 3.45 -2.80
C ILE A 82 2.29 3.22 -4.30
N LYS A 83 1.03 3.09 -4.73
CA LYS A 83 0.66 2.80 -6.11
C LYS A 83 0.49 4.05 -6.97
N SER A 84 0.02 5.15 -6.39
CA SER A 84 -0.37 6.33 -7.18
C SER A 84 0.12 7.67 -6.64
N PHE A 85 -0.05 7.98 -5.36
CA PHE A 85 0.18 9.35 -4.87
C PHE A 85 1.39 9.51 -3.94
N ILE A 86 2.31 8.55 -3.89
CA ILE A 86 3.54 8.67 -3.13
C ILE A 86 4.37 9.88 -3.59
N TRP A 87 4.51 10.09 -4.91
CA TRP A 87 5.30 11.20 -5.44
C TRP A 87 4.85 12.58 -4.97
N PRO A 88 3.55 12.97 -5.10
CA PRO A 88 3.11 14.27 -4.61
C PRO A 88 3.25 14.41 -3.09
N VAL A 89 3.15 13.32 -2.33
CA VAL A 89 3.38 13.34 -0.88
C VAL A 89 4.85 13.61 -0.58
N MET A 90 5.78 12.85 -1.20
CA MET A 90 7.22 13.04 -0.99
C MET A 90 7.72 14.42 -1.46
N ALA A 91 7.08 15.00 -2.48
CA ALA A 91 7.39 16.35 -2.94
C ALA A 91 6.83 17.45 -2.03
N ALA A 92 5.75 17.18 -1.29
CA ALA A 92 5.03 18.18 -0.49
C ALA A 92 5.42 18.20 0.98
N PHE A 93 6.05 17.16 1.50
CA PHE A 93 6.37 16.98 2.92
C PHE A 93 7.79 16.43 3.11
N GLU A 94 8.51 16.98 4.08
CA GLU A 94 9.87 16.53 4.42
C GLU A 94 9.85 15.33 5.37
N ASP A 95 8.89 15.30 6.31
CA ASP A 95 8.77 14.30 7.38
C ASP A 95 7.73 13.25 7.01
N VAL A 96 8.07 12.34 6.10
CA VAL A 96 7.20 11.24 5.67
C VAL A 96 7.67 9.93 6.29
N TYR A 97 6.78 9.29 7.03
CA TYR A 97 6.97 7.99 7.67
C TYR A 97 6.11 6.95 6.96
N CYS A 98 6.61 5.74 6.84
CA CYS A 98 5.88 4.69 6.15
C CYS A 98 5.82 3.40 6.98
N ILE A 99 4.61 2.87 7.12
CA ILE A 99 4.38 1.53 7.66
C ILE A 99 4.14 0.60 6.47
N TYR A 100 4.95 -0.43 6.33
CA TYR A 100 4.69 -1.50 5.38
C TYR A 100 3.81 -2.55 6.06
N LEU A 101 2.51 -2.46 5.83
CA LEU A 101 1.53 -3.42 6.34
C LEU A 101 1.34 -4.53 5.32
N HIS A 102 1.93 -5.69 5.61
CA HIS A 102 1.88 -6.83 4.72
C HIS A 102 1.09 -8.01 5.32
N ARG A 103 0.53 -8.80 4.44
CA ARG A 103 -0.15 -10.05 4.73
C ARG A 103 0.35 -11.09 3.75
N ASN A 104 0.34 -12.37 4.12
CA ASN A 104 0.69 -13.45 3.20
C ASN A 104 -0.01 -13.26 1.85
N PRO A 105 0.70 -13.39 0.70
CA PRO A 105 0.14 -13.15 -0.62
C PRO A 105 -1.05 -14.03 -0.95
N MET A 106 -1.01 -15.30 -0.52
CA MET A 106 -2.10 -16.25 -0.65
C MET A 106 -3.37 -15.77 0.05
N ASP A 107 -3.26 -15.42 1.33
CA ASP A 107 -4.39 -14.95 2.14
C ASP A 107 -4.97 -13.64 1.59
N THR A 108 -4.10 -12.78 1.06
CA THR A 108 -4.51 -11.53 0.42
C THR A 108 -5.31 -11.82 -0.84
N PHE A 109 -4.81 -12.72 -1.69
CA PHE A 109 -5.48 -13.15 -2.91
C PHE A 109 -6.85 -13.78 -2.61
N LEU A 110 -6.90 -14.75 -1.70
CA LEU A 110 -8.14 -15.39 -1.29
C LEU A 110 -9.16 -14.38 -0.74
N SER A 111 -8.70 -13.40 0.04
CA SER A 111 -9.57 -12.32 0.53
C SER A 111 -10.11 -11.39 -0.56
N HIS A 112 -9.40 -11.23 -1.67
CA HIS A 112 -9.90 -10.54 -2.85
C HIS A 112 -10.93 -11.41 -3.60
N ALA A 113 -10.63 -12.70 -3.79
CA ALA A 113 -11.52 -13.65 -4.45
C ALA A 113 -12.87 -13.79 -3.75
N ASP A 114 -12.87 -13.83 -2.42
CA ASP A 114 -14.08 -13.97 -1.60
C ASP A 114 -15.06 -12.80 -1.77
N ARG A 115 -14.55 -11.61 -2.04
CA ARG A 115 -15.39 -10.45 -2.40
C ARG A 115 -15.93 -10.50 -3.83
N GLY A 116 -15.70 -11.60 -4.54
CA GLY A 116 -16.22 -11.85 -5.88
C GLY A 116 -15.62 -10.95 -6.96
N TRP A 117 -14.39 -10.46 -6.75
CA TRP A 117 -13.67 -9.60 -7.72
C TRP A 117 -14.47 -8.37 -8.18
N LYS A 118 -15.44 -7.92 -7.36
CA LYS A 118 -16.41 -6.88 -7.72
C LYS A 118 -15.80 -5.50 -7.95
N PHE A 119 -14.55 -5.31 -7.61
CA PHE A 119 -13.90 -4.00 -7.59
C PHE A 119 -12.97 -3.76 -8.78
N GLY A 120 -13.23 -4.33 -9.94
CA GLY A 120 -12.60 -3.94 -11.20
C GLY A 120 -11.08 -3.63 -11.16
N TYR A 121 -10.57 -3.18 -12.28
CA TYR A 121 -9.15 -2.81 -12.45
C TYR A 121 -8.74 -1.50 -11.75
N ASP A 122 -9.68 -0.76 -11.16
CA ASP A 122 -9.45 0.61 -10.68
C ASP A 122 -8.49 0.72 -9.48
N TRP A 123 -8.26 -0.39 -8.78
CA TRP A 123 -7.48 -0.45 -7.53
C TRP A 123 -6.18 -1.23 -7.65
N ILE A 124 -5.96 -1.91 -8.76
CA ILE A 124 -4.89 -2.88 -8.95
C ILE A 124 -3.97 -2.39 -10.05
N LEU A 125 -2.68 -2.40 -9.78
CA LEU A 125 -1.66 -2.18 -10.79
C LEU A 125 -1.75 -3.27 -11.85
N GLN A 126 -1.64 -2.87 -13.11
CA GLN A 126 -1.65 -3.83 -14.22
C GLN A 126 -0.21 -4.16 -14.62
N SER A 127 0.08 -5.43 -14.76
CA SER A 127 1.43 -5.94 -15.02
C SER A 127 2.10 -5.36 -16.28
N HIS A 128 1.30 -4.91 -17.25
CA HIS A 128 1.79 -4.33 -18.50
C HIS A 128 2.05 -2.81 -18.44
N TRP A 129 1.84 -2.16 -17.29
CA TRP A 129 2.07 -0.71 -17.18
C TRP A 129 3.55 -0.34 -17.19
N LYS A 130 3.87 0.81 -17.84
CA LYS A 130 5.25 1.19 -18.17
C LYS A 130 6.15 1.40 -16.97
N LYS A 131 5.62 1.94 -15.86
CA LYS A 131 6.40 2.31 -14.68
C LYS A 131 6.41 1.26 -13.57
N ASN A 132 6.04 0.05 -13.89
CA ASN A 132 6.17 -1.05 -12.95
C ASN A 132 7.65 -1.39 -12.72
N LEU A 133 8.00 -1.72 -11.50
CA LEU A 133 9.31 -2.22 -11.14
C LEU A 133 9.49 -3.67 -11.62
N LEU A 134 8.44 -4.47 -11.45
CA LEU A 134 8.41 -5.85 -11.93
C LEU A 134 7.88 -5.89 -13.37
N LYS A 135 8.73 -6.31 -14.30
CA LYS A 135 8.36 -6.43 -15.71
C LYS A 135 7.81 -7.81 -16.03
N THR A 136 6.75 -7.85 -16.81
CA THR A 136 6.18 -9.08 -17.31
C THR A 136 6.21 -9.10 -18.84
N LYS A 137 6.45 -10.27 -19.43
CA LYS A 137 6.51 -10.42 -20.90
C LYS A 137 5.14 -10.27 -21.54
N ASN A 138 4.09 -10.70 -20.85
CA ASN A 138 2.73 -10.70 -21.35
C ASN A 138 1.77 -10.05 -20.34
N PRO A 139 0.69 -9.38 -20.81
CA PRO A 139 -0.39 -8.95 -19.94
C PRO A 139 -1.00 -10.13 -19.18
N MET A 140 -1.22 -9.94 -17.90
CA MET A 140 -1.82 -10.94 -17.02
C MET A 140 -3.35 -10.75 -16.95
N LEU A 141 -4.06 -11.83 -16.67
CA LEU A 141 -5.48 -11.78 -16.37
C LEU A 141 -5.72 -11.05 -15.04
N TYR A 142 -6.96 -10.64 -14.77
CA TYR A 142 -7.29 -9.85 -13.60
C TYR A 142 -6.84 -10.47 -12.27
N TYR A 143 -7.11 -11.76 -12.08
CA TYR A 143 -6.71 -12.46 -10.86
C TYR A 143 -5.17 -12.64 -10.76
N GLU A 144 -4.49 -12.83 -11.89
CA GLU A 144 -3.03 -12.88 -11.96
C GLU A 144 -2.44 -11.51 -11.60
N ASN A 145 -3.01 -10.42 -12.13
CA ASN A 145 -2.63 -9.06 -11.76
C ASN A 145 -2.84 -8.77 -10.27
N THR A 146 -3.85 -9.34 -9.63
CA THR A 146 -4.07 -9.16 -8.18
C THR A 146 -2.93 -9.77 -7.37
N MET A 147 -2.45 -10.93 -7.78
CA MET A 147 -1.31 -11.57 -7.13
C MET A 147 -0.01 -10.84 -7.45
N TRP A 148 0.21 -10.53 -8.73
CA TRP A 148 1.36 -9.76 -9.17
C TRP A 148 1.43 -8.38 -8.49
N ASN A 149 0.30 -7.69 -8.32
CA ASN A 149 0.20 -6.42 -7.60
C ASN A 149 0.72 -6.51 -6.15
N TRP A 150 0.59 -7.66 -5.50
CA TRP A 150 1.16 -7.86 -4.18
C TRP A 150 2.69 -7.72 -4.20
N PHE A 151 3.34 -8.37 -5.14
CA PHE A 151 4.79 -8.29 -5.32
C PHE A 151 5.24 -6.90 -5.76
N GLU A 152 4.53 -6.30 -6.72
CA GLU A 152 4.85 -4.95 -7.19
C GLU A 152 4.75 -3.89 -6.07
N VAL A 153 3.75 -3.99 -5.20
CA VAL A 153 3.61 -3.11 -4.02
C VAL A 153 4.77 -3.28 -3.06
N ARG A 154 5.19 -4.53 -2.83
CA ARG A 154 6.36 -4.84 -2.00
C ARG A 154 7.63 -4.22 -2.57
N GLU A 155 7.88 -4.42 -3.85
CA GLU A 155 9.07 -3.87 -4.52
C GLU A 155 9.06 -2.34 -4.51
N ARG A 156 7.91 -1.72 -4.73
CA ARG A 156 7.76 -0.26 -4.62
C ARG A 156 8.07 0.23 -3.21
N PHE A 157 7.64 -0.47 -2.18
CA PHE A 157 7.99 -0.09 -0.81
C PHE A 157 9.52 -0.10 -0.63
N PHE A 158 10.21 -1.17 -0.97
CA PHE A 158 11.68 -1.25 -0.84
C PHE A 158 12.42 -0.25 -1.72
N HIS A 159 11.89 0.06 -2.90
CA HIS A 159 12.45 1.11 -3.76
C HIS A 159 12.40 2.50 -3.09
N TRP A 160 11.34 2.77 -2.32
CA TRP A 160 11.14 4.05 -1.63
C TRP A 160 11.67 4.08 -0.20
N GLU A 161 11.99 2.95 0.39
CA GLU A 161 12.28 2.78 1.82
C GLU A 161 13.29 3.80 2.35
N ASN A 162 14.39 4.00 1.65
CA ASN A 162 15.46 4.91 2.05
C ASN A 162 15.12 6.40 1.87
N GLN A 163 13.96 6.71 1.32
CA GLN A 163 13.51 8.10 1.12
C GLN A 163 12.53 8.54 2.23
N PHE A 164 11.98 7.60 2.98
CA PHE A 164 11.16 7.90 4.15
C PHE A 164 12.04 8.32 5.33
N THR A 165 11.51 9.18 6.20
CA THR A 165 12.17 9.56 7.45
C THR A 165 12.41 8.36 8.35
N LYS A 166 11.41 7.49 8.47
CA LYS A 166 11.48 6.17 9.09
C LYS A 166 10.48 5.22 8.46
N THR A 167 10.78 3.94 8.52
CA THR A 167 9.87 2.87 8.11
C THR A 167 9.63 1.89 9.25
N TYR A 168 8.51 1.18 9.20
CA TYR A 168 8.20 0.08 10.10
C TYR A 168 7.55 -1.05 9.33
N ASP A 169 8.10 -2.25 9.48
CA ASP A 169 7.53 -3.47 8.90
C ASP A 169 6.49 -4.07 9.85
N PHE A 170 5.22 -4.10 9.42
CA PHE A 170 4.10 -4.55 10.24
C PHE A 170 3.41 -5.76 9.62
N ASP A 171 3.57 -6.92 10.24
CA ASP A 171 2.91 -8.15 9.82
C ASP A 171 1.42 -8.12 10.21
N PHE A 172 0.54 -8.45 9.27
CA PHE A 172 -0.91 -8.59 9.48
C PHE A 172 -1.26 -9.49 10.68
N ARG A 173 -0.45 -10.52 10.97
CA ARG A 173 -0.68 -11.42 12.10
C ARG A 173 -0.65 -10.69 13.45
N ASN A 174 0.01 -9.56 13.50
CA ASN A 174 0.15 -8.72 14.69
C ASN A 174 -0.94 -7.64 14.82
N LEU A 175 -1.93 -7.58 13.92
CA LEU A 175 -2.97 -6.55 13.97
C LEU A 175 -3.74 -6.51 15.31
N ASN A 176 -3.89 -7.63 15.99
CA ASN A 176 -4.53 -7.71 17.30
C ASN A 176 -3.53 -7.72 18.48
N ASN A 177 -2.26 -7.50 18.19
CA ASN A 177 -1.20 -7.48 19.19
C ASN A 177 -0.91 -6.03 19.62
N LEU A 178 -1.38 -5.65 20.81
CA LEU A 178 -1.24 -4.30 21.34
C LEU A 178 0.24 -3.89 21.53
N GLU A 179 1.09 -4.84 21.97
CA GLU A 179 2.53 -4.60 22.17
C GLU A 179 3.25 -4.25 20.87
N GLU A 180 2.79 -4.78 19.74
CA GLU A 180 3.37 -4.45 18.43
C GLU A 180 3.08 -3.01 18.02
N TYR A 181 1.89 -2.49 18.35
CA TYR A 181 1.59 -1.07 18.17
C TYR A 181 2.44 -0.18 19.09
N TYR A 182 2.68 -0.59 20.32
CA TYR A 182 3.55 0.18 21.23
C TYR A 182 4.98 0.26 20.70
N LYS A 183 5.54 -0.85 20.18
CA LYS A 183 6.84 -0.85 19.51
C LYS A 183 6.87 0.08 18.28
N LEU A 184 5.83 0.05 17.46
CA LEU A 184 5.68 0.94 16.31
C LEU A 184 5.69 2.42 16.75
N PHE A 185 4.89 2.76 17.78
CA PHE A 185 4.82 4.13 18.28
C PHE A 185 6.14 4.59 18.89
N GLU A 186 6.81 3.75 19.67
CA GLU A 186 8.13 4.02 20.22
C GLU A 186 9.18 4.22 19.10
N HIS A 187 9.16 3.34 18.08
CA HIS A 187 10.06 3.46 16.94
C HIS A 187 9.88 4.81 16.21
N PHE A 188 8.65 5.26 16.00
CA PHE A 188 8.38 6.54 15.35
C PHE A 188 8.48 7.74 16.30
N GLY A 189 8.55 7.51 17.60
CA GLY A 189 8.54 8.58 18.62
C GLY A 189 7.14 9.20 18.80
N ILE A 190 6.09 8.42 18.63
CA ILE A 190 4.69 8.84 18.75
C ILE A 190 4.24 8.70 20.22
N PRO A 191 3.75 9.75 20.87
CA PRO A 191 3.08 9.62 22.16
C PRO A 191 1.79 8.79 22.02
N TYR A 192 1.56 7.86 22.95
CA TYR A 192 0.40 6.97 22.90
C TYR A 192 -0.22 6.70 24.26
N LYS A 193 -1.48 6.30 24.25
CA LYS A 193 -2.24 5.89 25.43
C LYS A 193 -2.10 4.40 25.65
N LYS A 194 -1.82 3.97 26.88
CA LYS A 194 -1.82 2.57 27.25
C LYS A 194 -3.25 2.13 27.57
N ILE A 195 -3.69 1.03 26.99
CA ILE A 195 -4.99 0.40 27.24
C ILE A 195 -4.82 -1.06 27.58
N ALA A 196 -5.83 -1.69 28.19
CA ALA A 196 -5.76 -3.09 28.58
C ALA A 196 -5.91 -4.07 27.39
N LYS A 197 -6.71 -3.70 26.41
CA LYS A 197 -7.07 -4.57 25.26
C LYS A 197 -7.50 -3.72 24.06
N LEU A 198 -7.14 -4.14 22.85
CA LEU A 198 -7.69 -3.60 21.61
C LEU A 198 -9.18 -3.96 21.45
N PRO A 199 -9.96 -3.11 20.77
CA PRO A 199 -11.33 -3.47 20.40
C PRO A 199 -11.32 -4.75 19.57
N GLU A 200 -12.37 -5.56 19.73
CA GLU A 200 -12.51 -6.76 18.92
C GLU A 200 -12.75 -6.38 17.46
N THR A 201 -11.97 -6.99 16.58
CA THR A 201 -12.25 -6.88 15.16
C THR A 201 -13.42 -7.78 14.81
N GLU A 202 -14.39 -7.29 14.07
CA GLU A 202 -15.23 -8.18 13.28
C GLU A 202 -14.32 -8.87 12.25
N ARG A 203 -13.74 -9.99 12.63
CA ARG A 203 -13.09 -10.87 11.67
C ARG A 203 -14.18 -11.33 10.72
N ASN A 204 -14.10 -10.96 9.47
CA ASN A 204 -14.75 -11.73 8.43
C ASN A 204 -14.03 -13.09 8.37
N GLU A 205 -14.46 -14.01 9.22
CA GLU A 205 -14.00 -15.42 9.24
C GLU A 205 -14.56 -16.20 8.04
N ASN A 206 -14.93 -15.55 6.97
CA ASN A 206 -15.29 -16.21 5.72
C ASN A 206 -14.05 -16.90 5.15
N VAL A 207 -13.70 -17.97 5.83
CA VAL A 207 -12.74 -18.96 5.34
C VAL A 207 -13.34 -19.54 4.06
N LEU A 208 -12.63 -19.34 3.00
CA LEU A 208 -13.03 -19.82 1.68
C LEU A 208 -13.12 -21.34 1.65
N ASN A 209 -14.33 -21.84 1.65
CA ASN A 209 -14.63 -23.22 1.27
C ASN A 209 -14.86 -23.36 -0.26
N LYS A 210 -14.33 -22.43 -1.08
CA LYS A 210 -14.47 -22.52 -2.53
C LYS A 210 -13.29 -23.30 -3.10
N PRO A 211 -13.55 -24.30 -3.97
CA PRO A 211 -12.46 -25.04 -4.62
C PRO A 211 -11.62 -24.07 -5.44
N VAL A 212 -10.34 -24.05 -5.15
CA VAL A 212 -9.34 -23.37 -5.97
C VAL A 212 -9.17 -24.20 -7.23
N THR A 213 -9.28 -23.59 -8.39
CA THR A 213 -9.10 -24.33 -9.66
C THR A 213 -7.61 -24.69 -9.81
N SER A 214 -7.32 -25.78 -10.52
CA SER A 214 -5.94 -26.24 -10.78
C SER A 214 -5.01 -25.15 -11.33
N ARG A 215 -5.57 -24.19 -12.06
CA ARG A 215 -4.84 -23.02 -12.57
C ARG A 215 -4.41 -22.07 -11.45
N TYR A 216 -5.24 -21.89 -10.46
CA TYR A 216 -4.89 -21.09 -9.27
C TYR A 216 -3.83 -21.80 -8.43
N GLU A 217 -3.92 -23.11 -8.28
CA GLU A 217 -2.93 -23.92 -7.56
C GLU A 217 -1.55 -23.80 -8.19
N SER A 218 -1.46 -23.92 -9.52
CA SER A 218 -0.20 -23.76 -10.26
C SER A 218 0.40 -22.36 -10.11
N LEU A 219 -0.43 -21.32 -10.23
CA LEU A 219 0.01 -19.94 -10.07
C LEU A 219 0.47 -19.68 -8.62
N MET A 220 -0.16 -20.32 -7.66
CA MET A 220 0.15 -20.21 -6.24
C MET A 220 1.41 -20.98 -5.86
N GLU A 221 1.66 -22.12 -6.45
CA GLU A 221 2.93 -22.83 -6.34
C GLU A 221 4.10 -21.99 -6.88
N GLU A 222 3.89 -21.35 -8.02
CA GLU A 222 4.89 -20.45 -8.61
C GLU A 222 5.18 -19.26 -7.69
N ILE A 223 4.15 -18.63 -7.11
CA ILE A 223 4.32 -17.52 -6.17
C ILE A 223 4.98 -17.97 -4.88
N ASN A 224 4.62 -19.12 -4.33
CA ASN A 224 5.27 -19.64 -3.13
C ASN A 224 6.77 -19.92 -3.37
N LYS A 225 7.14 -20.42 -4.56
CA LYS A 225 8.56 -20.56 -4.92
C LYS A 225 9.30 -19.22 -4.92
N HIS A 226 8.65 -18.16 -5.36
CA HIS A 226 9.21 -16.81 -5.33
C HIS A 226 9.17 -16.18 -3.94
N TRP A 227 8.17 -16.52 -3.11
CA TRP A 227 8.07 -16.05 -1.74
C TRP A 227 9.18 -16.58 -0.83
N ASP A 228 9.49 -17.86 -0.94
CA ASP A 228 10.58 -18.49 -0.16
C ASP A 228 11.98 -18.08 -0.65
N ASN A 229 12.07 -17.41 -1.81
CA ASN A 229 13.31 -16.90 -2.39
C ASN A 229 13.15 -15.43 -2.82
N PRO A 230 12.91 -14.49 -1.91
CA PRO A 230 12.76 -13.08 -2.25
C PRO A 230 14.11 -12.53 -2.76
N GLY A 231 14.29 -12.46 -4.05
CA GLY A 231 15.42 -11.71 -4.62
C GLY A 231 16.26 -12.38 -5.68
N LYS A 232 15.93 -13.58 -6.17
CA LYS A 232 16.86 -14.26 -7.10
C LYS A 232 16.50 -14.24 -8.59
N GLU A 233 15.27 -13.96 -9.02
CA GLU A 233 14.94 -14.11 -10.44
C GLU A 233 14.01 -13.06 -11.07
N TRP A 234 13.62 -12.03 -10.37
CA TRP A 234 12.94 -10.92 -11.03
C TRP A 234 14.00 -10.01 -11.64
N ALA A 235 14.15 -10.06 -12.95
CA ALA A 235 15.03 -9.14 -13.67
C ALA A 235 14.51 -7.71 -13.46
N PHE A 236 15.20 -6.98 -12.58
CA PHE A 236 15.02 -5.54 -12.44
C PHE A 236 15.58 -4.89 -13.69
N ASP A 237 14.72 -4.28 -14.49
CA ASP A 237 15.17 -3.35 -15.50
C ASP A 237 15.57 -2.05 -14.76
N SER A 238 16.87 -1.83 -14.62
CA SER A 238 17.45 -0.72 -13.85
C SER A 238 17.26 0.66 -14.49
N ASP A 239 16.42 0.77 -15.52
CA ASP A 239 16.25 1.99 -16.32
C ASP A 239 15.19 2.97 -15.79
N ILE A 240 14.84 2.92 -14.50
CA ILE A 240 14.11 4.05 -13.89
C ILE A 240 15.12 5.14 -13.54
N LYS A 241 15.79 5.68 -14.56
CA LYS A 241 16.80 6.75 -14.37
C LYS A 241 16.23 8.15 -14.24
N ASP A 242 14.94 8.37 -14.45
CA ASP A 242 14.41 9.73 -14.49
C ASP A 242 13.29 10.02 -13.48
N MET A 243 13.61 9.90 -12.19
CA MET A 243 12.77 10.51 -11.15
C MET A 243 12.71 12.05 -11.26
N LYS A 244 13.64 12.68 -11.97
CA LYS A 244 13.68 14.12 -12.25
C LYS A 244 12.47 14.61 -13.06
N ALA A 245 11.84 13.77 -13.87
CA ALA A 245 10.65 14.13 -14.65
C ALA A 245 9.42 14.45 -13.80
N TYR A 246 9.41 14.11 -12.51
CA TYR A 246 8.32 14.37 -11.58
C TYR A 246 8.51 15.61 -10.70
N GLY A 247 9.53 16.43 -10.96
CA GLY A 247 9.74 17.70 -10.25
C GLY A 247 10.29 17.55 -8.83
N VAL A 248 10.82 16.39 -8.48
CA VAL A 248 11.55 16.19 -7.23
C VAL A 248 12.99 16.65 -7.45
N ASN A 249 13.21 17.95 -7.42
CA ASN A 249 14.54 18.51 -7.22
C ASN A 249 14.76 18.53 -5.70
N LYS A 250 15.78 17.79 -5.25
CA LYS A 250 16.39 18.06 -3.95
C LYS A 250 17.23 19.31 -4.03
#